data_72e7ac5ab03bb92f5b11e7bd5ca46e15
#
_entry.id   72e7ac5ab03bb92f5b11e7bd5ca46e15
#
_cell.length_a   1.000
_cell.length_b   1.000
_cell.length_c   1.000
_cell.angle_alpha   90.00
_cell.angle_beta   90.00
_cell.angle_gamma   90.00
#
_symmetry.space_group_name_H-M   'P 1'
#
loop_
_entity.id
_entity.type
_entity.pdbx_description
1 polymer ?
#
loop_
_entity_poly.entity_id
_entity_poly.type
_entity_poly.pdbx_seq_one_letter_code
_entity_poly.pdbx_strand_id
1 'polypeptide(L)'
;YNFAELDKIVEMLSEENYDIVFATSTAALPGWMVRKYPEVMSTDYEGRQHRFGQRHNACPNSLVYRKYASAMADKLAERYASNPHVTCWHINNEYGVTCFCDNCQNAFRVCLKDKYKTIEALNKAWNMEFWGHTVYDWDDVVVPNALSEGIGTEKTAFAGISIDYRRFNSDSVLECYKME
;
A
#
# COMPACT_ATOMS: atom_id res chain seq x y z
N TYR A 1 -8.58 -13.81 -16.78
CA TYR A 1 -7.80 -12.86 -17.58
C TYR A 1 -8.08 -13.06 -19.06
N ASN A 2 -8.15 -11.98 -19.83
CA ASN A 2 -8.25 -11.99 -21.27
C ASN A 2 -7.12 -11.11 -21.83
N PHE A 3 -6.20 -11.72 -22.56
CA PHE A 3 -5.00 -11.07 -23.09
C PHE A 3 -5.07 -10.88 -24.62
N ALA A 4 -6.19 -11.20 -25.28
CA ALA A 4 -6.28 -11.24 -26.73
C ALA A 4 -5.87 -9.94 -27.45
N GLU A 5 -6.24 -8.78 -26.88
CA GLU A 5 -5.83 -7.49 -27.46
C GLU A 5 -4.37 -7.16 -27.14
N LEU A 6 -3.90 -7.52 -25.95
CA LEU A 6 -2.50 -7.31 -25.57
C LEU A 6 -1.57 -8.21 -26.38
N ASP A 7 -1.99 -9.45 -26.66
CA ASP A 7 -1.24 -10.38 -27.53
C ASP A 7 -1.01 -9.79 -28.92
N LYS A 8 -2.05 -9.23 -29.54
CA LYS A 8 -1.95 -8.57 -30.85
C LYS A 8 -0.98 -7.40 -30.84
N ILE A 9 -1.00 -6.59 -29.78
CA ILE A 9 -0.09 -5.44 -29.64
C ILE A 9 1.36 -5.94 -29.51
N VAL A 10 1.60 -6.94 -28.67
CA VAL A 10 2.94 -7.50 -28.46
C VAL A 10 3.45 -8.16 -29.75
N GLU A 11 2.62 -8.91 -30.47
CA GLU A 11 2.95 -9.53 -31.74
C GLU A 11 3.34 -8.47 -32.78
N MET A 12 2.48 -7.47 -33.00
CA MET A 12 2.71 -6.37 -33.93
C MET A 12 4.03 -5.62 -33.63
N LEU A 13 4.30 -5.29 -32.36
CA LEU A 13 5.55 -4.62 -31.98
C LEU A 13 6.77 -5.50 -32.19
N SER A 14 6.64 -6.79 -31.93
CA SER A 14 7.71 -7.77 -32.14
C SER A 14 8.03 -7.98 -33.64
N GLU A 15 7.01 -8.05 -34.49
CA GLU A 15 7.17 -8.14 -35.96
C GLU A 15 7.89 -6.93 -36.54
N GLU A 16 7.60 -5.74 -35.99
CA GLU A 16 8.27 -4.48 -36.39
C GLU A 16 9.61 -4.27 -35.66
N ASN A 17 10.07 -5.26 -34.89
CA ASN A 17 11.37 -5.28 -34.22
C ASN A 17 11.56 -4.18 -33.17
N TYR A 18 10.48 -3.81 -32.44
CA TYR A 18 10.54 -2.87 -31.33
C TYR A 18 10.95 -3.55 -30.04
N ASP A 19 11.76 -2.86 -29.22
CA ASP A 19 11.95 -3.20 -27.81
C ASP A 19 10.72 -2.80 -26.99
N ILE A 20 10.24 -3.72 -26.13
CA ILE A 20 9.03 -3.53 -25.34
C ILE A 20 9.40 -3.37 -23.87
N VAL A 21 9.02 -2.25 -23.28
CA VAL A 21 8.98 -2.06 -21.83
C VAL A 21 7.57 -2.44 -21.34
N PHE A 22 7.47 -3.57 -20.66
CA PHE A 22 6.20 -4.16 -20.29
C PHE A 22 5.76 -3.78 -18.89
N ALA A 23 4.57 -3.18 -18.74
CA ALA A 23 4.05 -2.75 -17.44
C ALA A 23 3.17 -3.83 -16.77
N THR A 24 3.27 -3.96 -15.44
CA THR A 24 2.43 -4.89 -14.65
C THR A 24 0.97 -4.48 -14.54
N SER A 25 0.64 -3.23 -14.89
CA SER A 25 -0.74 -2.68 -14.89
C SER A 25 -1.46 -2.73 -13.55
N THR A 26 -0.72 -2.71 -12.43
CA THR A 26 -1.25 -2.84 -11.07
C THR A 26 -1.51 -1.49 -10.38
N ALA A 27 -1.05 -0.37 -10.97
CA ALA A 27 -1.24 0.98 -10.42
C ALA A 27 -2.71 1.45 -10.38
N ALA A 28 -3.57 0.90 -11.24
CA ALA A 28 -4.99 1.25 -11.33
C ALA A 28 -5.87 0.04 -11.02
N LEU A 29 -6.82 0.22 -10.10
CA LEU A 29 -7.71 -0.86 -9.69
C LEU A 29 -8.88 -1.02 -10.67
N PRO A 30 -9.24 -2.24 -11.07
CA PRO A 30 -10.43 -2.47 -11.88
C PRO A 30 -11.70 -2.26 -11.02
N GLY A 31 -12.76 -1.70 -11.63
CA GLY A 31 -14.00 -1.37 -10.93
C GLY A 31 -14.67 -2.53 -10.22
N TRP A 32 -14.54 -3.76 -10.75
CA TRP A 32 -15.09 -4.95 -10.10
C TRP A 32 -14.41 -5.23 -8.74
N MET A 33 -13.10 -4.97 -8.61
CA MET A 33 -12.35 -5.19 -7.38
C MET A 33 -12.82 -4.22 -6.30
N VAL A 34 -12.90 -2.93 -6.62
CA VAL A 34 -13.37 -1.90 -5.69
C VAL A 34 -14.81 -2.14 -5.24
N ARG A 35 -15.68 -2.59 -6.15
CA ARG A 35 -17.07 -2.91 -5.83
C ARG A 35 -17.21 -4.12 -4.91
N LYS A 36 -16.38 -5.15 -5.12
CA LYS A 36 -16.42 -6.40 -4.34
C LYS A 36 -15.65 -6.30 -3.02
N TYR A 37 -14.60 -5.52 -3.00
CA TYR A 37 -13.65 -5.40 -1.90
C TYR A 37 -13.32 -3.91 -1.64
N PRO A 38 -14.28 -3.12 -1.11
CA PRO A 38 -14.08 -1.68 -0.91
C PRO A 38 -12.89 -1.34 0.00
N GLU A 39 -12.49 -2.26 0.88
CA GLU A 39 -11.34 -2.13 1.78
C GLU A 39 -9.99 -2.10 1.05
N VAL A 40 -9.95 -2.38 -0.26
CA VAL A 40 -8.71 -2.22 -1.06
C VAL A 40 -8.34 -0.75 -1.25
N MET A 41 -9.32 0.15 -1.10
CA MET A 41 -9.09 1.58 -1.31
C MET A 41 -8.39 2.20 -0.11
N SER A 42 -7.40 3.04 -0.40
CA SER A 42 -6.71 3.81 0.63
C SER A 42 -7.61 4.87 1.26
N THR A 43 -7.27 5.24 2.49
CA THR A 43 -7.94 6.30 3.27
C THR A 43 -6.92 7.39 3.57
N ASP A 44 -7.30 8.64 3.38
CA ASP A 44 -6.45 9.79 3.65
C ASP A 44 -6.38 10.13 5.15
N TYR A 45 -5.57 11.13 5.48
CA TYR A 45 -5.35 11.59 6.85
C TYR A 45 -6.62 12.13 7.52
N GLU A 46 -7.56 12.69 6.75
CA GLU A 46 -8.86 13.17 7.20
C GLU A 46 -9.91 12.07 7.36
N GLY A 47 -9.55 10.81 7.11
CA GLY A 47 -10.45 9.66 7.21
C GLY A 47 -11.34 9.44 5.99
N ARG A 48 -11.09 10.13 4.87
CA ARG A 48 -11.87 9.97 3.64
C ARG A 48 -11.31 8.83 2.82
N GLN A 49 -12.11 7.83 2.54
CA GLN A 49 -11.73 6.74 1.65
C GLN A 49 -11.74 7.18 0.19
N HIS A 50 -10.66 6.90 -0.53
CA HIS A 50 -10.59 7.11 -1.96
C HIS A 50 -11.63 6.27 -2.69
N ARG A 51 -11.97 6.70 -3.92
CA ARG A 51 -12.97 6.03 -4.74
C ARG A 51 -12.36 5.52 -6.03
N PHE A 52 -13.06 4.60 -6.68
CA PHE A 52 -12.69 4.12 -8.02
C PHE A 52 -12.52 5.27 -9.02
N GLY A 53 -11.59 5.09 -9.95
CA GLY A 53 -11.43 5.97 -11.11
C GLY A 53 -10.10 6.69 -11.24
N GLN A 54 -9.18 6.50 -10.28
CA GLN A 54 -7.81 7.02 -10.37
C GLN A 54 -6.78 5.90 -10.16
N ARG A 55 -5.51 6.21 -10.38
CA ARG A 55 -4.37 5.36 -10.05
C ARG A 55 -3.84 5.68 -8.65
N HIS A 56 -3.02 4.80 -8.07
CA HIS A 56 -2.37 4.96 -6.76
C HIS A 56 -3.34 5.09 -5.58
N ASN A 57 -4.50 4.44 -5.67
CA ASN A 57 -5.55 4.48 -4.66
C ASN A 57 -5.63 3.21 -3.82
N ALA A 58 -4.76 2.23 -4.08
CA ALA A 58 -4.76 0.98 -3.34
C ALA A 58 -4.09 1.14 -1.97
N CYS A 59 -4.65 0.49 -0.95
CA CYS A 59 -4.00 0.34 0.33
C CYS A 59 -2.83 -0.68 0.21
N PRO A 60 -1.58 -0.32 0.56
CA PRO A 60 -0.44 -1.22 0.45
C PRO A 60 -0.51 -2.41 1.42
N ASN A 61 -1.36 -2.33 2.45
CA ASN A 61 -1.59 -3.38 3.43
C ASN A 61 -2.87 -4.19 3.16
N SER A 62 -3.59 -3.94 2.06
CA SER A 62 -4.72 -4.78 1.66
C SER A 62 -4.23 -6.13 1.14
N LEU A 63 -4.58 -7.19 1.84
CA LEU A 63 -4.26 -8.56 1.40
C LEU A 63 -4.94 -8.91 0.07
N VAL A 64 -6.12 -8.34 -0.18
CA VAL A 64 -6.85 -8.52 -1.44
C VAL A 64 -6.10 -7.85 -2.59
N TYR A 65 -5.68 -6.61 -2.42
CA TYR A 65 -4.87 -5.91 -3.44
C TYR A 65 -3.59 -6.71 -3.73
N ARG A 66 -2.82 -7.03 -2.71
CA ARG A 66 -1.57 -7.80 -2.85
C ARG A 66 -1.77 -9.10 -3.60
N LYS A 67 -2.80 -9.87 -3.24
CA LYS A 67 -3.14 -11.13 -3.91
C LYS A 67 -3.38 -10.96 -5.42
N TYR A 68 -4.17 -9.97 -5.79
CA TYR A 68 -4.53 -9.78 -7.20
C TYR A 68 -3.44 -9.08 -8.01
N ALA A 69 -2.65 -8.19 -7.39
CA ALA A 69 -1.51 -7.55 -8.01
C ALA A 69 -0.42 -8.59 -8.34
N SER A 70 -0.02 -9.41 -7.37
CA SER A 70 0.92 -10.52 -7.59
C SER A 70 0.42 -11.48 -8.67
N ALA A 71 -0.85 -11.92 -8.58
CA ALA A 71 -1.41 -12.83 -9.59
C ALA A 71 -1.48 -12.21 -11.00
N MET A 72 -1.60 -10.90 -11.13
CA MET A 72 -1.50 -10.22 -12.42
C MET A 72 -0.07 -10.21 -12.93
N ALA A 73 0.89 -9.85 -12.09
CA ALA A 73 2.31 -9.87 -12.45
C ALA A 73 2.76 -11.27 -12.88
N ASP A 74 2.39 -12.32 -12.11
CA ASP A 74 2.66 -13.71 -12.46
C ASP A 74 2.11 -14.07 -13.85
N LYS A 75 0.84 -13.72 -14.13
CA LYS A 75 0.20 -14.03 -15.41
C LYS A 75 0.84 -13.31 -16.61
N LEU A 76 1.28 -12.09 -16.41
CA LEU A 76 1.99 -11.34 -17.44
C LEU A 76 3.39 -11.92 -17.66
N ALA A 77 4.11 -12.25 -16.60
CA ALA A 77 5.42 -12.88 -16.68
C ALA A 77 5.35 -14.26 -17.34
N GLU A 78 4.43 -15.14 -16.92
CA GLU A 78 4.22 -16.46 -17.54
C GLU A 78 3.98 -16.36 -19.05
N ARG A 79 3.29 -15.29 -19.49
CA ARG A 79 2.90 -15.16 -20.89
C ARG A 79 3.94 -14.47 -21.75
N TYR A 80 4.62 -13.45 -21.24
CA TYR A 80 5.44 -12.58 -22.09
C TYR A 80 6.93 -12.56 -21.77
N ALA A 81 7.39 -13.13 -20.65
CA ALA A 81 8.81 -13.08 -20.27
C ALA A 81 9.74 -13.83 -21.24
N SER A 82 9.23 -14.80 -21.99
CA SER A 82 10.00 -15.51 -23.00
C SER A 82 10.10 -14.79 -24.35
N ASN A 83 9.36 -13.69 -24.55
CA ASN A 83 9.44 -12.91 -25.78
C ASN A 83 10.75 -12.09 -25.78
N PRO A 84 11.65 -12.28 -26.77
CA PRO A 84 12.95 -11.61 -26.79
C PRO A 84 12.86 -10.10 -26.95
N HIS A 85 11.72 -9.58 -27.41
CA HIS A 85 11.46 -8.16 -27.54
C HIS A 85 11.01 -7.50 -26.22
N VAL A 86 10.62 -8.29 -25.20
CA VAL A 86 10.33 -7.76 -23.85
C VAL A 86 11.66 -7.60 -23.11
N THR A 87 12.24 -6.42 -23.21
CA THR A 87 13.60 -6.13 -22.71
C THR A 87 13.60 -5.55 -21.28
N CYS A 88 12.46 -5.06 -20.80
CA CYS A 88 12.34 -4.43 -19.47
C CYS A 88 10.93 -4.57 -18.90
N TRP A 89 10.83 -4.69 -17.58
CA TRP A 89 9.56 -4.66 -16.84
C TRP A 89 9.41 -3.34 -16.10
N HIS A 90 8.28 -2.67 -16.29
CA HIS A 90 7.85 -1.51 -15.53
C HIS A 90 6.90 -1.97 -14.43
N ILE A 91 7.44 -2.17 -13.25
CA ILE A 91 6.67 -2.68 -12.11
C ILE A 91 5.86 -1.55 -11.50
N ASN A 92 4.52 -1.66 -11.59
CA ASN A 92 3.57 -0.65 -11.15
C ASN A 92 3.85 0.74 -11.77
N ASN A 93 3.78 1.79 -10.95
CA ASN A 93 4.22 3.17 -11.29
C ASN A 93 4.23 4.02 -10.02
N GLU A 94 5.26 4.84 -9.82
CA GLU A 94 5.33 5.91 -8.82
C GLU A 94 4.77 5.50 -7.43
N TYR A 95 5.27 4.43 -6.84
CA TYR A 95 4.88 4.01 -5.50
C TYR A 95 5.04 5.15 -4.49
N GLY A 96 4.03 5.48 -3.73
CA GLY A 96 4.10 6.59 -2.79
C GLY A 96 2.82 6.86 -2.00
N VAL A 97 1.87 5.92 -2.02
CA VAL A 97 0.62 6.10 -1.28
C VAL A 97 0.88 6.10 0.23
N THR A 98 0.31 7.08 0.92
CA THR A 98 0.13 7.03 2.39
C THR A 98 -1.32 6.70 2.67
N CYS A 99 -1.55 5.66 3.46
CA CYS A 99 -2.89 5.16 3.73
C CYS A 99 -3.12 5.02 5.24
N PHE A 100 -4.28 5.46 5.73
CA PHE A 100 -4.65 5.49 7.15
C PHE A 100 -5.91 4.66 7.44
N CYS A 101 -6.18 3.61 6.65
CA CYS A 101 -7.34 2.75 6.82
C CYS A 101 -7.12 1.67 7.91
N ASP A 102 -8.17 0.90 8.19
CA ASP A 102 -8.14 -0.17 9.20
C ASP A 102 -7.10 -1.26 8.89
N ASN A 103 -6.88 -1.60 7.61
CA ASN A 103 -5.81 -2.54 7.24
C ASN A 103 -4.44 -2.02 7.68
N CYS A 104 -4.18 -0.72 7.47
CA CYS A 104 -2.94 -0.08 7.89
C CYS A 104 -2.85 0.01 9.41
N GLN A 105 -3.94 0.32 10.10
CA GLN A 105 -3.98 0.36 11.57
C GLN A 105 -3.64 -0.99 12.18
N ASN A 106 -4.25 -2.06 11.69
CA ASN A 106 -3.99 -3.41 12.16
C ASN A 106 -2.55 -3.85 11.90
N ALA A 107 -2.02 -3.60 10.70
CA ALA A 107 -0.64 -3.90 10.36
C ALA A 107 0.35 -3.05 11.17
N PHE A 108 0.04 -1.79 11.44
CA PHE A 108 0.84 -0.91 12.28
C PHE A 108 0.92 -1.40 13.72
N ARG A 109 -0.20 -1.84 14.31
CA ARG A 109 -0.23 -2.47 15.63
C ARG A 109 0.69 -3.68 15.72
N VAL A 110 0.71 -4.54 14.70
CA VAL A 110 1.63 -5.68 14.63
C VAL A 110 3.08 -5.21 14.59
N CYS A 111 3.40 -4.23 13.76
CA CYS A 111 4.74 -3.63 13.67
C CYS A 111 5.19 -3.04 15.02
N LEU A 112 4.32 -2.34 15.73
CA LEU A 112 4.62 -1.76 17.03
C LEU A 112 4.81 -2.83 18.12
N LYS A 113 4.01 -3.89 18.10
CA LYS A 113 4.18 -5.05 18.99
C LYS A 113 5.56 -5.67 18.82
N ASP A 114 6.00 -5.81 17.57
CA ASP A 114 7.33 -6.33 17.29
C ASP A 114 8.44 -5.37 17.71
N LYS A 115 8.27 -4.08 17.50
CA LYS A 115 9.27 -3.05 17.83
C LYS A 115 9.41 -2.85 19.33
N TYR A 116 8.31 -2.63 20.04
CA TYR A 116 8.32 -2.20 21.44
C TYR A 116 8.16 -3.33 22.46
N LYS A 117 7.61 -4.45 22.04
CA LYS A 117 7.33 -5.68 22.84
C LYS A 117 6.29 -5.48 23.94
N THR A 118 6.25 -4.34 24.62
CA THR A 118 5.27 -4.03 25.68
C THR A 118 4.62 -2.67 25.50
N ILE A 119 3.43 -2.50 26.07
CA ILE A 119 2.67 -1.24 26.07
C ILE A 119 3.42 -0.14 26.84
N GLU A 120 4.07 -0.50 27.94
CA GLU A 120 4.82 0.43 28.79
C GLU A 120 6.03 1.00 27.99
N ALA A 121 6.72 0.14 27.22
CA ALA A 121 7.81 0.59 26.37
C ALA A 121 7.33 1.54 25.25
N LEU A 122 6.15 1.27 24.67
CA LEU A 122 5.50 2.13 23.69
C LEU A 122 5.17 3.49 24.31
N ASN A 123 4.42 3.50 25.44
CA ASN A 123 4.01 4.73 26.13
C ASN A 123 5.22 5.60 26.48
N LYS A 124 6.28 4.99 27.00
CA LYS A 124 7.54 5.69 27.32
C LYS A 124 8.19 6.29 26.08
N ALA A 125 8.26 5.52 24.98
CA ALA A 125 8.90 5.97 23.75
C ALA A 125 8.16 7.11 23.07
N TRP A 126 6.83 7.12 23.15
CA TRP A 126 5.97 8.15 22.57
C TRP A 126 5.61 9.28 23.53
N ASN A 127 6.04 9.19 24.81
CA ASN A 127 5.69 10.15 25.86
C ASN A 127 4.18 10.31 26.04
N MET A 128 3.46 9.19 26.16
CA MET A 128 1.99 9.15 26.15
C MET A 128 1.34 9.37 27.52
N GLU A 129 2.10 9.61 28.59
CA GLU A 129 1.58 9.87 29.93
C GLU A 129 1.11 11.33 30.09
N PHE A 130 0.20 11.76 29.23
CA PHE A 130 -0.26 13.14 29.19
C PHE A 130 -1.69 13.23 28.62
N TRP A 131 -2.56 13.99 29.23
CA TRP A 131 -3.94 14.29 28.78
C TRP A 131 -4.78 13.08 28.32
N GLY A 132 -4.61 11.91 28.95
CA GLY A 132 -5.38 10.73 28.59
C GLY A 132 -4.91 10.04 27.31
N HIS A 133 -3.70 10.31 26.86
CA HIS A 133 -3.13 9.63 25.68
C HIS A 133 -2.52 8.26 26.00
N THR A 134 -2.41 7.91 27.30
CA THR A 134 -1.85 6.62 27.72
C THR A 134 -2.58 5.47 27.06
N VAL A 135 -1.83 4.63 26.37
CA VAL A 135 -2.31 3.40 25.75
C VAL A 135 -2.28 2.29 26.80
N TYR A 136 -3.36 1.57 26.97
CA TYR A 136 -3.50 0.45 27.93
C TYR A 136 -3.55 -0.90 27.24
N ASP A 137 -4.04 -0.92 26.00
CA ASP A 137 -4.05 -2.10 25.15
C ASP A 137 -3.53 -1.74 23.75
N TRP A 138 -3.05 -2.72 23.00
CA TRP A 138 -2.65 -2.52 21.60
C TRP A 138 -3.81 -2.06 20.73
N ASP A 139 -5.03 -2.41 21.08
CA ASP A 139 -6.23 -2.00 20.35
C ASP A 139 -6.59 -0.51 20.56
N ASP A 140 -6.03 0.14 21.59
CA ASP A 140 -6.14 1.59 21.77
C ASP A 140 -5.27 2.37 20.78
N VAL A 141 -4.29 1.72 20.14
CA VAL A 141 -3.43 2.39 19.16
C VAL A 141 -4.24 2.69 17.91
N VAL A 142 -4.29 3.95 17.54
CA VAL A 142 -4.87 4.45 16.28
C VAL A 142 -3.77 4.95 15.35
N VAL A 143 -4.02 4.91 14.04
CA VAL A 143 -3.12 5.56 13.07
C VAL A 143 -3.21 7.09 13.22
N PRO A 144 -2.17 7.84 12.82
CA PRO A 144 -2.27 9.30 12.76
C PRO A 144 -3.49 9.75 11.95
N ASN A 145 -4.22 10.73 12.46
CA ASN A 145 -5.44 11.21 11.81
C ASN A 145 -5.76 12.67 12.19
N ALA A 146 -6.61 13.32 11.40
CA ALA A 146 -6.99 14.71 11.59
C ALA A 146 -7.93 14.95 12.80
N LEU A 147 -8.58 13.89 13.32
CA LEU A 147 -9.63 14.00 14.34
C LEU A 147 -9.09 13.81 15.76
N SER A 148 -7.92 13.21 15.92
CA SER A 148 -7.26 13.05 17.21
C SER A 148 -6.42 14.29 17.51
N GLU A 149 -6.81 15.05 18.52
CA GLU A 149 -6.12 16.28 18.93
C GLU A 149 -4.66 16.00 19.25
N GLY A 150 -3.78 16.54 18.43
CA GLY A 150 -2.37 16.47 18.64
C GLY A 150 -1.68 15.15 18.26
N ILE A 151 -2.41 14.10 17.93
CA ILE A 151 -1.82 12.82 17.52
C ILE A 151 -1.58 12.83 16.02
N GLY A 152 -0.29 12.78 15.63
CA GLY A 152 0.12 12.59 14.24
C GLY A 152 0.12 13.85 13.37
N THR A 153 -0.06 15.04 13.94
CA THR A 153 0.13 16.29 13.21
C THR A 153 1.59 16.77 13.31
N GLU A 154 2.06 17.57 12.35
CA GLU A 154 3.41 18.14 12.38
C GLU A 154 3.66 19.08 13.56
N LYS A 155 2.59 19.53 14.23
CA LYS A 155 2.61 20.54 15.31
C LYS A 155 2.60 19.94 16.71
N THR A 156 2.73 18.61 16.88
CA THR A 156 2.44 17.97 18.16
C THR A 156 3.65 17.53 18.95
N ALA A 157 3.48 17.51 20.27
CA ALA A 157 4.40 16.90 21.22
C ALA A 157 4.55 15.36 21.02
N PHE A 158 3.70 14.75 20.22
CA PHE A 158 3.63 13.30 19.98
C PHE A 158 4.24 12.90 18.65
N ALA A 159 5.41 13.43 18.32
CA ALA A 159 6.14 13.12 17.10
C ALA A 159 6.44 11.61 16.94
N GLY A 160 6.50 10.86 18.04
CA GLY A 160 6.83 9.42 18.04
C GLY A 160 5.91 8.60 17.16
N ILE A 161 4.58 8.77 17.31
CA ILE A 161 3.61 8.03 16.49
C ILE A 161 3.73 8.37 15.00
N SER A 162 3.91 9.65 14.67
CA SER A 162 4.06 10.10 13.28
C SER A 162 5.33 9.57 12.64
N ILE A 163 6.45 9.55 13.37
CA ILE A 163 7.73 9.03 12.89
C ILE A 163 7.62 7.53 12.64
N ASP A 164 7.04 6.79 13.60
CA ASP A 164 6.88 5.34 13.46
C ASP A 164 5.91 5.00 12.33
N TYR A 165 4.83 5.75 12.19
CA TYR A 165 3.89 5.52 11.11
C TYR A 165 4.49 5.79 9.73
N ARG A 166 5.27 6.85 9.56
CA ARG A 166 5.97 7.14 8.30
C ARG A 166 6.95 6.02 7.93
N ARG A 167 7.71 5.50 8.90
CA ARG A 167 8.61 4.35 8.69
C ARG A 167 7.82 3.11 8.29
N PHE A 168 6.82 2.76 9.09
CA PHE A 168 5.92 1.65 8.79
C PHE A 168 5.28 1.76 7.39
N ASN A 169 4.78 2.94 7.01
CA ASN A 169 4.18 3.13 5.69
C ASN A 169 5.22 2.95 4.58
N SER A 170 6.44 3.47 4.74
CA SER A 170 7.52 3.26 3.77
C SER A 170 7.88 1.80 3.62
N ASP A 171 7.99 1.06 4.71
CA ASP A 171 8.27 -0.38 4.69
C ASP A 171 7.12 -1.16 4.05
N SER A 172 5.86 -0.79 4.34
CA SER A 172 4.68 -1.41 3.73
C SER A 172 4.62 -1.22 2.22
N VAL A 173 4.98 -0.02 1.73
CA VAL A 173 5.05 0.29 0.30
C VAL A 173 6.19 -0.50 -0.35
N LEU A 174 7.35 -0.58 0.29
CA LEU A 174 8.50 -1.36 -0.19
C LEU A 174 8.17 -2.85 -0.28
N GLU A 175 7.53 -3.42 0.74
CA GLU A 175 7.10 -4.83 0.71
C GLU A 175 6.03 -5.09 -0.35
N CYS A 176 5.17 -4.11 -0.60
CA CYS A 176 4.20 -4.18 -1.71
C CYS A 176 4.92 -4.21 -3.07
N TYR A 177 5.94 -3.37 -3.24
CA TYR A 177 6.77 -3.35 -4.45
C TYR A 177 7.51 -4.67 -4.68
N LYS A 178 8.13 -5.22 -3.64
CA LYS A 178 8.87 -6.50 -3.74
C LYS A 178 8.00 -7.70 -4.08
N MET A 179 6.72 -7.62 -3.79
CA MET A 179 5.75 -8.68 -4.05
C MET A 179 5.39 -8.77 -5.55
N GLU A 180 5.38 -7.66 -6.26
CA GLU A 180 5.13 -7.60 -7.70
C GLU A 180 6.39 -7.93 -8.50
#